data_7278034f856c2fdde6528fdb7c1c7223
#
_entry.id   7278034f856c2fdde6528fdb7c1c7223
#
_cell.length_a   1.000
_cell.length_b   1.000
_cell.length_c   1.000
_cell.angle_alpha   90.00
_cell.angle_beta   90.00
_cell.angle_gamma   90.00
#
_symmetry.space_group_name_H-M   'P 1'
#
loop_
_entity.id
_entity.type
_entity.pdbx_description
1 polymer ?
#
loop_
_entity_poly.entity_id
_entity_poly.type
_entity_poly.pdbx_seq_one_letter_code
_entity_poly.pdbx_strand_id
1 'polypeptide(L)'
;MVKRSDEKVIKLCEQKQCTGCAACYSVCPTNSISMQENIYSEIHPVLNTDTCIQCGLCQDVCPQIKDISFKECIKCLAGWRNDEYKRRDSSSGGIAALLYEKFLDAGYVCYGVKYNLTKGAYYTLITSTEDIDQIKGSKYVQADVGEVFKEIGRKLKENKKILFIGTPCQVAGLENLVSVKYKKFRKNITLIDFLCHGTVPGKYLLDEIHNIENKKKFCVDGISFRSNIPKRNYYFSLYYNNKLCYSRKAELQPYFYGFLYSTFCRESCVECLYKCERRVGDVTLGDFIGLGGMDPIKIPYGINPSLVFINSKLGEKAIRLIQDESVLIERKATEAISGGPSFKQKNVDSNMRRRFRKLYISGGYDYAKKRTINRKMIIDFYFAKLFSYTKRVIRKVIKIMKRGKR
;
A
#
# COMPACT_ATOMS: atom_id res chain seq x y z
N MET A 1 -55.86 -1.24 0.96
CA MET A 1 -54.55 -1.87 1.17
C MET A 1 -53.69 -1.60 -0.04
N VAL A 2 -52.84 -0.57 0.02
CA VAL A 2 -51.90 -0.25 -1.03
C VAL A 2 -50.73 -1.22 -0.85
N LYS A 3 -50.49 -2.07 -1.85
CA LYS A 3 -49.28 -2.91 -1.92
C LYS A 3 -48.04 -2.00 -1.86
N ARG A 4 -47.25 -2.06 -0.77
CA ARG A 4 -45.91 -1.51 -0.75
C ARG A 4 -45.13 -2.21 -1.85
N SER A 5 -44.81 -1.45 -2.90
CA SER A 5 -43.89 -1.84 -3.96
C SER A 5 -42.57 -2.20 -3.34
N ASP A 6 -41.92 -3.22 -3.85
CA ASP A 6 -40.62 -3.78 -3.45
C ASP A 6 -39.64 -2.70 -2.95
N GLU A 7 -39.53 -2.57 -1.64
CA GLU A 7 -38.53 -1.71 -1.00
C GLU A 7 -37.17 -2.20 -1.43
N LYS A 8 -36.48 -1.42 -2.25
CA LYS A 8 -35.13 -1.71 -2.76
C LYS A 8 -34.15 -1.66 -1.58
N VAL A 9 -34.01 -2.76 -0.86
CA VAL A 9 -33.10 -2.85 0.28
C VAL A 9 -31.69 -2.52 -0.17
N ILE A 10 -31.08 -1.48 0.40
CA ILE A 10 -29.70 -1.09 0.12
C ILE A 10 -28.77 -2.19 0.59
N LYS A 11 -28.02 -2.78 -0.34
CA LYS A 11 -27.03 -3.81 -0.07
C LYS A 11 -25.62 -3.24 -0.27
N LEU A 12 -24.84 -3.21 0.79
CA LEU A 12 -23.41 -2.86 0.71
C LEU A 12 -22.61 -3.98 0.01
N CYS A 13 -21.39 -3.66 -0.39
CA CYS A 13 -20.45 -4.63 -0.96
C CYS A 13 -20.24 -5.84 -0.03
N GLU A 14 -20.14 -7.03 -0.61
CA GLU A 14 -19.84 -8.25 0.15
C GLU A 14 -18.51 -8.12 0.90
N GLN A 15 -18.45 -8.65 2.13
CA GLN A 15 -17.25 -8.53 2.97
C GLN A 15 -15.97 -9.04 2.30
N LYS A 16 -16.06 -10.15 1.54
CA LYS A 16 -14.91 -10.73 0.83
C LYS A 16 -14.34 -9.82 -0.26
N GLN A 17 -15.17 -8.97 -0.86
CA GLN A 17 -14.78 -8.03 -1.93
C GLN A 17 -14.44 -6.66 -1.37
N CYS A 18 -14.98 -6.30 -0.20
CA CYS A 18 -14.81 -4.99 0.40
C CYS A 18 -13.35 -4.69 0.71
N THR A 19 -12.85 -3.57 0.20
CA THR A 19 -11.47 -3.13 0.43
C THR A 19 -11.30 -2.26 1.68
N GLY A 20 -12.40 -1.87 2.34
CA GLY A 20 -12.37 -0.95 3.47
C GLY A 20 -11.94 0.48 3.10
N CYS A 21 -12.21 0.92 1.86
CA CYS A 21 -11.80 2.24 1.37
C CYS A 21 -12.58 3.42 1.96
N ALA A 22 -13.65 3.18 2.72
CA ALA A 22 -14.50 4.16 3.39
C ALA A 22 -15.26 5.16 2.47
N ALA A 23 -15.32 4.95 1.15
CA ALA A 23 -16.07 5.82 0.26
C ALA A 23 -17.58 5.82 0.58
N CYS A 24 -18.17 4.65 0.84
CA CYS A 24 -19.59 4.50 1.23
C CYS A 24 -19.91 5.18 2.57
N TYR A 25 -19.01 5.10 3.55
CA TYR A 25 -19.08 5.84 4.81
C TYR A 25 -19.09 7.35 4.57
N SER A 26 -18.18 7.82 3.71
CA SER A 26 -17.95 9.26 3.50
C SER A 26 -19.04 9.93 2.67
N VAL A 27 -19.77 9.19 1.82
CA VAL A 27 -20.84 9.74 0.99
C VAL A 27 -22.18 9.82 1.71
N CYS A 28 -22.38 9.01 2.77
CA CYS A 28 -23.67 8.85 3.43
C CYS A 28 -24.18 10.17 4.05
N PRO A 29 -25.32 10.70 3.60
CA PRO A 29 -25.83 12.00 4.08
C PRO A 29 -26.39 11.94 5.50
N THR A 30 -26.84 10.76 5.93
CA THR A 30 -27.45 10.53 7.25
C THR A 30 -26.49 9.89 8.25
N ASN A 31 -25.21 9.68 7.87
CA ASN A 31 -24.22 8.96 8.66
C ASN A 31 -24.67 7.56 9.11
N SER A 32 -25.54 6.92 8.35
CA SER A 32 -26.05 5.57 8.65
C SER A 32 -25.03 4.44 8.45
N ILE A 33 -23.81 4.74 7.99
CA ILE A 33 -22.76 3.75 7.79
C ILE A 33 -21.64 4.03 8.79
N SER A 34 -21.23 3.02 9.54
CA SER A 34 -20.02 3.01 10.38
C SER A 34 -18.98 2.06 9.82
N MET A 35 -17.69 2.32 10.09
CA MET A 35 -16.61 1.41 9.72
C MET A 35 -16.21 0.60 10.95
N GLN A 36 -16.32 -0.74 10.89
CA GLN A 36 -16.10 -1.65 12.03
C GLN A 36 -15.20 -2.81 11.64
N GLU A 37 -14.47 -3.35 12.59
CA GLU A 37 -13.70 -4.59 12.41
C GLU A 37 -14.62 -5.82 12.40
N ASN A 38 -14.37 -6.73 11.46
CA ASN A 38 -15.00 -8.05 11.49
C ASN A 38 -14.22 -9.05 12.36
N ILE A 39 -14.63 -10.30 12.37
CA ILE A 39 -13.97 -11.38 13.12
C ILE A 39 -12.50 -11.64 12.74
N TYR A 40 -12.01 -11.07 11.65
CA TYR A 40 -10.62 -11.11 11.20
C TYR A 40 -9.89 -9.80 11.41
N SER A 41 -10.47 -8.86 12.15
CA SER A 41 -10.00 -7.48 12.32
C SER A 41 -9.82 -6.71 11.01
N GLU A 42 -10.57 -7.08 9.98
CA GLU A 42 -10.65 -6.33 8.73
C GLU A 42 -11.74 -5.26 8.85
N ILE A 43 -11.43 -4.01 8.52
CA ILE A 43 -12.38 -2.89 8.60
C ILE A 43 -13.41 -3.00 7.47
N HIS A 44 -14.70 -3.03 7.81
CA HIS A 44 -15.83 -3.11 6.87
C HIS A 44 -16.92 -2.10 7.23
N PRO A 45 -17.74 -1.66 6.24
CA PRO A 45 -18.88 -0.83 6.52
C PRO A 45 -20.05 -1.65 7.13
N VAL A 46 -20.68 -1.08 8.13
CA VAL A 46 -21.90 -1.60 8.75
C VAL A 46 -23.01 -0.56 8.57
N LEU A 47 -24.14 -0.99 8.02
CA LEU A 47 -25.31 -0.13 7.76
C LEU A 47 -26.27 -0.17 8.94
N ASN A 48 -26.61 1.00 9.48
CA ASN A 48 -27.77 1.17 10.37
C ASN A 48 -29.02 1.39 9.49
N THR A 49 -29.91 0.40 9.47
CA THR A 49 -31.14 0.42 8.68
C THR A 49 -32.16 1.43 9.17
N ASP A 50 -32.17 1.76 10.46
CA ASP A 50 -33.16 2.64 11.08
C ASP A 50 -32.96 4.10 10.66
N THR A 51 -31.71 4.50 10.38
CA THR A 51 -31.36 5.85 9.94
C THR A 51 -31.11 5.95 8.44
N CYS A 52 -31.15 4.83 7.72
CA CYS A 52 -30.89 4.77 6.29
C CYS A 52 -32.09 5.25 5.47
N ILE A 53 -31.91 6.31 4.68
CA ILE A 53 -32.93 6.84 3.78
C ILE A 53 -32.94 6.15 2.40
N GLN A 54 -32.25 5.08 2.20
CA GLN A 54 -32.20 4.25 0.99
C GLN A 54 -31.84 5.01 -0.30
N CYS A 55 -31.04 6.07 -0.22
CA CYS A 55 -30.69 6.93 -1.37
C CYS A 55 -29.74 6.30 -2.41
N GLY A 56 -29.13 5.16 -2.14
CA GLY A 56 -28.24 4.44 -3.08
C GLY A 56 -26.82 4.99 -3.23
N LEU A 57 -26.51 6.18 -2.71
CA LEU A 57 -25.20 6.82 -2.90
C LEU A 57 -24.00 5.94 -2.47
N CYS A 58 -24.15 5.13 -1.42
CA CYS A 58 -23.11 4.22 -0.97
C CYS A 58 -22.76 3.12 -1.99
N GLN A 59 -23.74 2.71 -2.80
CA GLN A 59 -23.53 1.78 -3.91
C GLN A 59 -22.88 2.50 -5.09
N ASP A 60 -23.29 3.74 -5.39
CA ASP A 60 -22.77 4.52 -6.52
C ASP A 60 -21.28 4.87 -6.38
N VAL A 61 -20.78 5.05 -5.16
CA VAL A 61 -19.36 5.34 -4.92
C VAL A 61 -18.49 4.08 -4.69
N CYS A 62 -19.11 2.90 -4.56
CA CYS A 62 -18.36 1.70 -4.22
C CYS A 62 -17.63 1.13 -5.46
N PRO A 63 -16.29 1.09 -5.49
CA PRO A 63 -15.54 0.59 -6.63
C PRO A 63 -15.56 -0.94 -6.77
N GLN A 64 -16.27 -1.64 -5.88
CA GLN A 64 -16.52 -3.09 -5.98
C GLN A 64 -17.94 -3.38 -6.54
N ILE A 65 -18.79 -2.37 -6.62
CA ILE A 65 -20.17 -2.48 -7.16
C ILE A 65 -20.27 -1.74 -8.50
N LYS A 66 -19.61 -0.60 -8.62
CA LYS A 66 -19.57 0.24 -9.83
C LYS A 66 -18.26 0.09 -10.56
N ASP A 67 -18.29 0.45 -11.84
CA ASP A 67 -17.12 0.42 -12.69
C ASP A 67 -16.00 1.33 -12.15
N ILE A 68 -14.79 0.83 -12.27
CA ILE A 68 -13.58 1.56 -11.90
C ILE A 68 -13.11 2.36 -13.10
N SER A 69 -12.89 3.65 -12.92
CA SER A 69 -12.28 4.52 -13.93
C SER A 69 -10.78 4.24 -14.04
N PHE A 70 -10.44 3.20 -14.75
CA PHE A 70 -9.04 2.88 -15.06
C PHE A 70 -8.49 3.81 -16.15
N LYS A 71 -7.21 4.15 -16.00
CA LYS A 71 -6.40 4.96 -16.92
C LYS A 71 -5.27 4.13 -17.48
N GLU A 72 -4.92 4.36 -18.73
CA GLU A 72 -3.75 3.79 -19.36
C GLU A 72 -2.49 4.62 -19.02
N CYS A 73 -1.34 3.97 -18.98
CA CYS A 73 -0.06 4.66 -18.79
C CYS A 73 0.29 5.45 -20.05
N ILE A 74 0.31 6.78 -19.93
CA ILE A 74 0.74 7.70 -21.02
C ILE A 74 2.26 7.70 -21.13
N LYS A 75 2.96 7.71 -19.99
CA LYS A 75 4.42 7.77 -19.91
C LYS A 75 4.94 7.02 -18.69
N CYS A 76 5.98 6.22 -18.92
CA CYS A 76 6.68 5.47 -17.86
C CYS A 76 8.06 6.07 -17.63
N LEU A 77 8.41 6.37 -16.37
CA LEU A 77 9.69 6.93 -15.99
C LEU A 77 10.35 6.11 -14.87
N ALA A 78 11.67 6.00 -14.94
CA ALA A 78 12.51 5.67 -13.80
C ALA A 78 12.95 6.98 -13.15
N GLY A 79 12.65 7.19 -11.87
CA GLY A 79 12.86 8.47 -11.22
C GLY A 79 13.52 8.40 -9.85
N TRP A 80 14.35 9.40 -9.52
CA TRP A 80 14.85 9.60 -8.18
C TRP A 80 15.14 11.07 -7.89
N ARG A 81 15.02 11.48 -6.64
CA ARG A 81 15.33 12.81 -6.16
C ARG A 81 16.85 13.07 -6.24
N ASN A 82 17.26 14.28 -6.67
CA ASN A 82 18.66 14.68 -6.77
C ASN A 82 19.33 14.74 -5.39
N ASP A 83 18.66 15.34 -4.41
CA ASP A 83 19.15 15.44 -3.04
C ASP A 83 19.30 14.04 -2.41
N GLU A 84 20.55 13.61 -2.26
CA GLU A 84 20.90 12.31 -1.69
C GLU A 84 20.47 12.19 -0.22
N TYR A 85 20.60 13.25 0.55
CA TYR A 85 20.27 13.27 1.97
C TYR A 85 18.79 12.99 2.19
N LYS A 86 17.93 13.76 1.52
CA LYS A 86 16.47 13.59 1.58
C LYS A 86 16.00 12.28 0.93
N ARG A 87 16.77 11.72 -0.01
CA ARG A 87 16.46 10.44 -0.65
C ARG A 87 16.74 9.25 0.27
N ARG A 88 17.76 9.30 1.15
CA ARG A 88 18.17 8.16 1.99
C ARG A 88 17.04 7.60 2.86
N ASP A 89 16.18 8.45 3.36
CA ASP A 89 15.07 8.08 4.26
C ASP A 89 13.81 7.63 3.52
N SER A 90 13.88 7.58 2.19
CA SER A 90 12.77 7.14 1.34
C SER A 90 12.83 5.65 1.05
N SER A 91 11.67 5.03 0.83
CA SER A 91 11.56 3.59 0.47
C SER A 91 12.15 3.26 -0.91
N SER A 92 12.22 4.25 -1.80
CA SER A 92 12.65 4.13 -3.19
C SER A 92 13.40 5.41 -3.62
N GLY A 93 13.22 5.89 -4.83
CA GLY A 93 13.89 7.08 -5.37
C GLY A 93 13.55 8.41 -4.67
N GLY A 94 12.62 8.45 -3.71
CA GLY A 94 12.25 9.66 -2.98
C GLY A 94 11.22 10.55 -3.68
N ILE A 95 10.63 10.08 -4.78
CA ILE A 95 9.68 10.85 -5.60
C ILE A 95 8.41 11.23 -4.82
N ALA A 96 7.85 10.34 -3.99
CA ALA A 96 6.65 10.66 -3.22
C ALA A 96 6.88 11.81 -2.23
N ALA A 97 7.99 11.80 -1.50
CA ALA A 97 8.34 12.88 -0.56
C ALA A 97 8.56 14.20 -1.30
N LEU A 98 9.25 14.18 -2.44
CA LEU A 98 9.46 15.37 -3.27
C LEU A 98 8.13 15.93 -3.81
N LEU A 99 7.20 15.07 -4.22
CA LEU A 99 5.85 15.52 -4.62
C LEU A 99 5.13 16.21 -3.47
N TYR A 100 5.15 15.65 -2.25
CA TYR A 100 4.54 16.33 -1.10
C TYR A 100 5.14 17.71 -0.86
N GLU A 101 6.48 17.85 -0.87
CA GLU A 101 7.16 19.14 -0.71
C GLU A 101 6.67 20.15 -1.75
N LYS A 102 6.73 19.80 -3.04
CA LYS A 102 6.34 20.70 -4.13
C LYS A 102 4.86 21.06 -4.17
N PHE A 103 4.00 20.12 -3.75
CA PHE A 103 2.57 20.40 -3.66
C PHE A 103 2.25 21.32 -2.49
N LEU A 104 2.91 21.16 -1.33
CA LEU A 104 2.80 22.09 -0.20
C LEU A 104 3.28 23.49 -0.60
N ASP A 105 4.45 23.61 -1.24
CA ASP A 105 5.00 24.87 -1.74
C ASP A 105 4.02 25.57 -2.72
N ALA A 106 3.30 24.78 -3.51
CA ALA A 106 2.28 25.28 -4.43
C ALA A 106 0.90 25.54 -3.76
N GLY A 107 0.79 25.47 -2.43
CA GLY A 107 -0.40 25.79 -1.66
C GLY A 107 -1.50 24.73 -1.73
N TYR A 108 -1.17 23.47 -2.02
CA TYR A 108 -2.12 22.36 -1.98
C TYR A 108 -2.36 21.88 -0.57
N VAL A 109 -3.56 21.40 -0.31
CA VAL A 109 -3.90 20.63 0.89
C VAL A 109 -3.51 19.18 0.64
N CYS A 110 -2.54 18.68 1.39
CA CYS A 110 -1.94 17.36 1.17
C CYS A 110 -2.39 16.36 2.24
N TYR A 111 -2.70 15.12 1.84
CA TYR A 111 -3.05 14.04 2.75
C TYR A 111 -2.11 12.85 2.57
N GLY A 112 -1.59 12.33 3.68
CA GLY A 112 -0.65 11.22 3.74
C GLY A 112 -0.91 10.29 4.92
N VAL A 113 -0.17 9.18 4.99
CA VAL A 113 -0.34 8.16 6.03
C VAL A 113 0.76 8.26 7.07
N LYS A 114 0.40 8.56 8.31
CA LYS A 114 1.23 8.40 9.51
C LYS A 114 1.00 7.03 10.14
N TYR A 115 1.93 6.61 10.98
CA TYR A 115 1.79 5.45 11.83
C TYR A 115 1.99 5.84 13.30
N ASN A 116 1.13 5.31 14.15
CA ASN A 116 1.21 5.48 15.59
C ASN A 116 0.83 4.14 16.25
N LEU A 117 1.49 3.79 17.34
CA LEU A 117 1.30 2.50 18.01
C LEU A 117 -0.09 2.33 18.64
N THR A 118 -0.80 3.42 18.93
CA THR A 118 -2.14 3.38 19.50
C THR A 118 -3.22 3.28 18.41
N LYS A 119 -3.06 4.06 17.32
CA LYS A 119 -4.06 4.16 16.24
C LYS A 119 -3.76 3.25 15.04
N GLY A 120 -2.53 2.69 14.95
CA GLY A 120 -2.05 2.02 13.76
C GLY A 120 -1.69 3.00 12.64
N ALA A 121 -1.87 2.60 11.38
CA ALA A 121 -1.69 3.48 10.22
C ALA A 121 -2.99 4.24 9.93
N TYR A 122 -2.91 5.54 9.74
CA TYR A 122 -4.07 6.41 9.49
C TYR A 122 -3.72 7.57 8.59
N TYR A 123 -4.71 8.04 7.83
CA TYR A 123 -4.57 9.25 7.02
C TYR A 123 -4.67 10.52 7.87
N THR A 124 -3.90 11.52 7.49
CA THR A 124 -3.89 12.83 8.15
C THR A 124 -3.50 13.93 7.15
N LEU A 125 -3.83 15.16 7.52
CA LEU A 125 -3.36 16.35 6.84
C LEU A 125 -1.83 16.48 7.02
N ILE A 126 -1.15 16.88 5.95
CA ILE A 126 0.29 17.15 5.89
C ILE A 126 0.43 18.65 5.70
N THR A 127 1.09 19.31 6.64
CA THR A 127 1.19 20.78 6.70
C THR A 127 2.61 21.31 6.68
N SER A 128 3.61 20.44 6.91
CA SER A 128 5.01 20.85 7.03
C SER A 128 5.98 19.78 6.52
N THR A 129 7.24 20.12 6.43
CA THR A 129 8.34 19.21 6.10
C THR A 129 8.53 18.13 7.16
N GLU A 130 8.30 18.45 8.44
CA GLU A 130 8.35 17.51 9.56
C GLU A 130 7.24 16.44 9.44
N ASP A 131 6.06 16.83 8.95
CA ASP A 131 4.99 15.90 8.64
C ASP A 131 5.40 14.94 7.50
N ILE A 132 6.11 15.46 6.48
CA ILE A 132 6.63 14.63 5.39
C ILE A 132 7.61 13.58 5.91
N ASP A 133 8.48 13.92 6.85
CA ASP A 133 9.42 12.98 7.45
C ASP A 133 8.69 11.85 8.20
N GLN A 134 7.58 12.14 8.87
CA GLN A 134 6.76 11.13 9.56
C GLN A 134 5.99 10.20 8.62
N ILE A 135 5.67 10.66 7.40
CA ILE A 135 4.99 9.82 6.41
C ILE A 135 5.95 9.04 5.51
N LYS A 136 7.25 9.34 5.51
CA LYS A 136 8.26 8.57 4.78
C LYS A 136 8.24 7.09 5.17
N GLY A 137 8.74 6.26 4.29
CA GLY A 137 8.80 4.82 4.49
C GLY A 137 7.48 4.10 4.16
N SER A 138 7.61 2.88 3.66
CA SER A 138 6.46 2.01 3.38
C SER A 138 5.85 1.49 4.67
N LYS A 139 4.53 1.50 4.76
CA LYS A 139 3.76 0.93 5.88
C LYS A 139 2.98 -0.28 5.36
N TYR A 140 3.46 -1.49 5.68
CA TYR A 140 2.85 -2.74 5.20
C TYR A 140 1.69 -3.18 6.09
N VAL A 141 0.73 -2.27 6.27
CA VAL A 141 -0.47 -2.43 7.08
C VAL A 141 -1.58 -1.59 6.45
N GLN A 142 -2.83 -1.91 6.71
CA GLN A 142 -3.96 -1.11 6.24
C GLN A 142 -3.97 0.23 6.97
N ALA A 143 -4.06 1.33 6.20
CA ALA A 143 -4.29 2.65 6.76
C ALA A 143 -5.80 2.93 6.85
N ASP A 144 -6.23 3.40 8.02
CA ASP A 144 -7.59 3.88 8.21
C ASP A 144 -7.78 5.25 7.54
N VAL A 145 -8.84 5.39 6.75
CA VAL A 145 -9.20 6.64 6.08
C VAL A 145 -9.86 7.62 7.04
N GLY A 146 -10.59 7.10 8.03
CA GLY A 146 -11.34 7.94 8.98
C GLY A 146 -12.24 8.95 8.28
N GLU A 147 -12.18 10.20 8.72
CA GLU A 147 -12.98 11.33 8.20
C GLU A 147 -12.35 12.04 6.98
N VAL A 148 -11.16 11.61 6.54
CA VAL A 148 -10.38 12.34 5.52
C VAL A 148 -11.13 12.54 4.21
N PHE A 149 -11.89 11.58 3.73
CA PHE A 149 -12.66 11.77 2.50
C PHE A 149 -13.80 12.79 2.66
N LYS A 150 -14.42 12.90 3.83
CA LYS A 150 -15.40 13.95 4.13
C LYS A 150 -14.72 15.32 4.19
N GLU A 151 -13.53 15.38 4.80
CA GLU A 151 -12.71 16.59 4.87
C GLU A 151 -12.29 17.06 3.47
N ILE A 152 -11.78 16.15 2.62
CA ILE A 152 -11.46 16.43 1.22
C ILE A 152 -12.69 17.04 0.52
N GLY A 153 -13.86 16.45 0.71
CA GLY A 153 -15.11 16.98 0.13
C GLY A 153 -15.44 18.42 0.56
N ARG A 154 -15.18 18.77 1.83
CA ARG A 154 -15.31 20.15 2.33
C ARG A 154 -14.31 21.09 1.67
N LYS A 155 -13.02 20.69 1.63
CA LYS A 155 -11.95 21.47 1.01
C LYS A 155 -12.15 21.68 -0.49
N LEU A 156 -12.69 20.69 -1.20
CA LEU A 156 -13.05 20.86 -2.61
C LEU A 156 -14.17 21.90 -2.81
N LYS A 157 -15.18 21.94 -1.92
CA LYS A 157 -16.21 22.98 -1.95
C LYS A 157 -15.66 24.39 -1.66
N GLU A 158 -14.59 24.49 -0.86
CA GLU A 158 -13.83 25.72 -0.62
C GLU A 158 -12.88 26.05 -1.80
N ASN A 159 -13.01 25.34 -2.92
CA ASN A 159 -12.15 25.47 -4.12
C ASN A 159 -10.65 25.27 -3.84
N LYS A 160 -10.28 24.55 -2.81
CA LYS A 160 -8.88 24.19 -2.50
C LYS A 160 -8.36 23.16 -3.49
N LYS A 161 -7.07 23.23 -3.80
CA LYS A 161 -6.35 22.21 -4.55
C LYS A 161 -5.84 21.14 -3.59
N ILE A 162 -5.94 19.87 -3.98
CA ILE A 162 -5.69 18.73 -3.08
C ILE A 162 -4.72 17.76 -3.71
N LEU A 163 -3.81 17.22 -2.88
CA LEU A 163 -3.03 16.03 -3.18
C LEU A 163 -3.45 14.90 -2.24
N PHE A 164 -3.80 13.76 -2.80
CA PHE A 164 -4.05 12.52 -2.06
C PHE A 164 -3.19 11.40 -2.63
N ILE A 165 -2.37 10.76 -1.79
CA ILE A 165 -1.57 9.58 -2.14
C ILE A 165 -2.06 8.39 -1.33
N GLY A 166 -2.46 7.30 -2.00
CA GLY A 166 -3.04 6.14 -1.32
C GLY A 166 -2.91 4.82 -2.07
N THR A 167 -3.45 3.75 -1.45
CA THR A 167 -3.56 2.47 -2.16
C THR A 167 -4.53 2.60 -3.33
N PRO A 168 -4.39 1.80 -4.40
CA PRO A 168 -5.28 1.90 -5.57
C PRO A 168 -6.77 1.80 -5.22
N CYS A 169 -7.14 0.94 -4.28
CA CYS A 169 -8.53 0.79 -3.86
C CYS A 169 -9.07 2.02 -3.10
N GLN A 170 -8.23 2.69 -2.31
CA GLN A 170 -8.61 3.95 -1.63
C GLN A 170 -8.70 5.09 -2.63
N VAL A 171 -7.76 5.17 -3.59
CA VAL A 171 -7.81 6.14 -4.68
C VAL A 171 -9.05 5.94 -5.55
N ALA A 172 -9.42 4.70 -5.89
CA ALA A 172 -10.65 4.40 -6.64
C ALA A 172 -11.92 4.81 -5.87
N GLY A 173 -11.96 4.53 -4.55
CA GLY A 173 -13.07 4.98 -3.71
C GLY A 173 -13.22 6.50 -3.66
N LEU A 174 -12.08 7.22 -3.57
CA LEU A 174 -12.09 8.68 -3.58
C LEU A 174 -12.44 9.25 -4.97
N GLU A 175 -11.93 8.66 -6.06
CA GLU A 175 -12.28 9.03 -7.43
C GLU A 175 -13.79 8.91 -7.65
N ASN A 176 -14.42 7.78 -7.25
CA ASN A 176 -15.87 7.58 -7.36
C ASN A 176 -16.63 8.58 -6.49
N LEU A 177 -16.18 8.82 -5.26
CA LEU A 177 -16.79 9.85 -4.39
C LEU A 177 -16.77 11.24 -5.04
N VAL A 178 -15.61 11.62 -5.62
CA VAL A 178 -15.46 12.91 -6.33
C VAL A 178 -16.35 12.95 -7.56
N SER A 179 -16.41 11.88 -8.34
CA SER A 179 -17.24 11.79 -9.56
C SER A 179 -18.72 11.89 -9.27
N VAL A 180 -19.19 11.31 -8.17
CA VAL A 180 -20.60 11.32 -7.77
C VAL A 180 -21.01 12.65 -7.10
N LYS A 181 -20.22 13.14 -6.16
CA LYS A 181 -20.64 14.25 -5.27
C LYS A 181 -19.91 15.58 -5.54
N TYR A 182 -18.74 15.54 -6.16
CA TYR A 182 -17.86 16.70 -6.33
C TYR A 182 -17.32 16.85 -7.76
N LYS A 183 -18.01 16.34 -8.77
CA LYS A 183 -17.59 16.24 -10.18
C LYS A 183 -16.99 17.54 -10.73
N LYS A 184 -17.63 18.70 -10.45
CA LYS A 184 -17.16 20.02 -10.91
C LYS A 184 -15.76 20.41 -10.38
N PHE A 185 -15.34 19.80 -9.28
CA PHE A 185 -14.05 20.05 -8.63
C PHE A 185 -12.98 19.01 -8.97
N ARG A 186 -13.25 18.01 -9.86
CA ARG A 186 -12.28 16.95 -10.18
C ARG A 186 -10.90 17.49 -10.60
N LYS A 187 -10.88 18.64 -11.29
CA LYS A 187 -9.64 19.31 -11.71
C LYS A 187 -8.78 19.86 -10.54
N ASN A 188 -9.38 20.00 -9.36
CA ASN A 188 -8.72 20.53 -8.18
C ASN A 188 -8.10 19.43 -7.29
N ILE A 189 -8.23 18.16 -7.65
CA ILE A 189 -7.63 17.06 -6.90
C ILE A 189 -6.70 16.25 -7.77
N THR A 190 -5.46 16.07 -7.31
CA THR A 190 -4.47 15.15 -7.88
C THR A 190 -4.46 13.88 -7.06
N LEU A 191 -4.74 12.76 -7.70
CA LEU A 191 -4.79 11.44 -7.09
C LEU A 191 -3.57 10.62 -7.49
N ILE A 192 -2.82 10.14 -6.53
CA ILE A 192 -1.65 9.30 -6.77
C ILE A 192 -1.87 7.94 -6.11
N ASP A 193 -1.81 6.89 -6.90
CA ASP A 193 -1.77 5.53 -6.38
C ASP A 193 -0.34 4.98 -6.36
N PHE A 194 -0.16 3.82 -5.76
CA PHE A 194 1.11 3.12 -5.82
C PHE A 194 0.92 1.62 -6.07
N LEU A 195 1.99 0.96 -6.54
CA LEU A 195 2.00 -0.48 -6.72
C LEU A 195 1.84 -1.17 -5.37
N CYS A 196 0.64 -1.69 -5.12
CA CYS A 196 0.26 -2.27 -3.84
C CYS A 196 0.40 -3.79 -3.86
N HIS A 197 1.10 -4.33 -2.86
CA HIS A 197 1.19 -5.77 -2.66
C HIS A 197 -0.07 -6.38 -2.03
N GLY A 198 -0.77 -5.63 -1.20
CA GLY A 198 -1.87 -5.99 -0.33
C GLY A 198 -1.76 -5.27 0.99
N THR A 199 -2.78 -5.38 1.85
CA THR A 199 -2.78 -4.78 3.19
C THR A 199 -3.15 -5.82 4.25
N VAL A 200 -2.57 -5.67 5.44
CA VAL A 200 -2.80 -6.51 6.61
C VAL A 200 -3.65 -5.73 7.61
N PRO A 201 -4.59 -6.34 8.34
CA PRO A 201 -5.31 -5.68 9.42
C PRO A 201 -4.36 -5.08 10.46
N GLY A 202 -4.66 -3.86 10.93
CA GLY A 202 -3.81 -3.12 11.88
C GLY A 202 -3.53 -3.90 13.15
N LYS A 203 -4.53 -4.61 13.65
CA LYS A 203 -4.43 -5.44 14.87
C LYS A 203 -3.32 -6.50 14.79
N TYR A 204 -3.08 -7.13 13.64
CA TYR A 204 -2.01 -8.14 13.52
C TYR A 204 -0.63 -7.54 13.72
N LEU A 205 -0.42 -6.30 13.25
CA LEU A 205 0.85 -5.60 13.46
C LEU A 205 1.04 -5.20 14.93
N LEU A 206 -0.01 -4.69 15.56
CA LEU A 206 0.01 -4.33 16.99
C LEU A 206 0.28 -5.58 17.85
N ASP A 207 -0.41 -6.68 17.60
CA ASP A 207 -0.21 -7.95 18.31
C ASP A 207 1.23 -8.47 18.13
N GLU A 208 1.84 -8.31 16.93
CA GLU A 208 3.24 -8.69 16.69
C GLU A 208 4.20 -7.81 17.50
N ILE A 209 3.99 -6.49 17.51
CA ILE A 209 4.81 -5.55 18.28
C ILE A 209 4.72 -5.88 19.76
N HIS A 210 3.52 -5.99 20.34
CA HIS A 210 3.32 -6.35 21.74
C HIS A 210 3.97 -7.70 22.11
N ASN A 211 3.89 -8.70 21.23
CA ASN A 211 4.59 -9.96 21.44
C ASN A 211 6.12 -9.81 21.52
N ILE A 212 6.69 -8.92 20.74
CA ILE A 212 8.14 -8.64 20.74
C ILE A 212 8.52 -7.85 22.00
N GLU A 213 7.76 -6.80 22.36
CA GLU A 213 7.95 -6.00 23.59
C GLU A 213 7.95 -6.90 24.83
N ASN A 214 6.92 -7.74 24.96
CA ASN A 214 6.78 -8.65 26.11
C ASN A 214 7.94 -9.65 26.21
N LYS A 215 8.42 -10.19 25.08
CA LYS A 215 9.53 -11.15 25.06
C LYS A 215 10.89 -10.52 25.30
N LYS A 216 11.09 -9.31 24.84
CA LYS A 216 12.39 -8.62 24.85
C LYS A 216 12.53 -7.61 25.97
N LYS A 217 11.42 -7.30 26.68
CA LYS A 217 11.36 -6.38 27.83
C LYS A 217 11.82 -4.96 27.49
N PHE A 218 11.36 -4.40 26.36
CA PHE A 218 11.54 -3.00 25.98
C PHE A 218 10.22 -2.42 25.46
N CYS A 219 10.11 -1.09 25.43
CA CYS A 219 9.01 -0.37 24.80
C CYS A 219 9.35 -0.03 23.35
N VAL A 220 8.32 0.24 22.53
CA VAL A 220 8.44 0.64 21.13
C VAL A 220 7.70 1.96 20.91
N ASP A 221 8.30 2.90 20.20
CA ASP A 221 7.66 4.14 19.75
C ASP A 221 7.78 4.37 18.22
N GLY A 222 8.61 3.56 17.56
CA GLY A 222 8.83 3.67 16.12
C GLY A 222 8.97 2.32 15.41
N ILE A 223 8.57 2.30 14.13
CA ILE A 223 8.67 1.13 13.26
C ILE A 223 9.18 1.50 11.88
N SER A 224 10.00 0.61 11.30
CA SER A 224 10.37 0.67 9.89
C SER A 224 10.30 -0.72 9.26
N PHE A 225 9.85 -0.78 8.02
CA PHE A 225 9.79 -2.01 7.21
C PHE A 225 10.90 -2.08 6.17
N ARG A 226 11.72 -1.02 6.06
CA ARG A 226 12.86 -0.96 5.15
C ARG A 226 14.05 -0.36 5.84
N SER A 227 15.19 -1.02 5.71
CA SER A 227 16.45 -0.52 6.23
C SER A 227 17.11 0.43 5.23
N ASN A 228 17.71 1.52 5.73
CA ASN A 228 18.55 2.43 4.96
C ASN A 228 19.97 1.88 4.70
N ILE A 229 20.25 0.64 5.13
CA ILE A 229 21.54 0.00 4.91
C ILE A 229 21.74 -0.34 3.42
N PRO A 230 22.95 -0.19 2.87
CA PRO A 230 23.25 -0.46 1.48
C PRO A 230 22.77 -1.85 1.06
N LYS A 231 22.05 -1.93 -0.10
CA LYS A 231 21.38 -3.08 -0.68
C LYS A 231 19.91 -3.27 -0.31
N ARG A 232 19.27 -2.29 0.36
CA ARG A 232 17.81 -2.21 0.58
C ARG A 232 17.15 -3.57 0.83
N ASN A 233 17.62 -4.23 1.87
CA ASN A 233 16.97 -5.41 2.37
C ASN A 233 15.71 -4.99 3.11
N TYR A 234 14.64 -5.70 2.92
CA TYR A 234 13.43 -5.57 3.72
C TYR A 234 13.72 -6.06 5.13
N TYR A 235 13.67 -5.15 6.10
CA TYR A 235 13.83 -5.45 7.52
C TYR A 235 12.65 -4.91 8.30
N PHE A 236 12.12 -5.71 9.20
CA PHE A 236 11.19 -5.26 10.23
C PHE A 236 12.03 -4.76 11.41
N SER A 237 11.99 -3.46 11.65
CA SER A 237 12.80 -2.80 12.67
C SER A 237 11.91 -2.01 13.62
N LEU A 238 12.18 -2.13 14.92
CA LEU A 238 11.47 -1.42 15.98
C LEU A 238 12.43 -0.52 16.74
N TYR A 239 11.96 0.65 17.11
CA TYR A 239 12.74 1.70 17.74
C TYR A 239 12.09 2.14 19.06
N TYR A 240 12.91 2.66 19.96
CA TYR A 240 12.50 3.39 21.16
C TYR A 240 13.45 4.57 21.34
N ASN A 241 12.91 5.78 21.46
CA ASN A 241 13.67 7.04 21.52
C ASN A 241 14.72 7.12 20.39
N ASN A 242 14.32 6.83 19.17
CA ASN A 242 15.16 6.77 17.97
C ASN A 242 16.31 5.74 18.01
N LYS A 243 16.37 4.87 19.02
CA LYS A 243 17.35 3.78 19.11
C LYS A 243 16.75 2.48 18.58
N LEU A 244 17.51 1.76 17.73
CA LEU A 244 17.11 0.47 17.22
C LEU A 244 17.11 -0.58 18.35
N CYS A 245 15.91 -1.11 18.69
CA CYS A 245 15.73 -2.13 19.73
C CYS A 245 15.58 -3.54 19.18
N TYR A 246 15.02 -3.65 17.96
CA TYR A 246 14.81 -4.93 17.30
C TYR A 246 14.93 -4.77 15.81
N SER A 247 15.60 -5.73 15.15
CA SER A 247 15.64 -5.76 13.68
C SER A 247 15.74 -7.20 13.19
N ARG A 248 14.95 -7.53 12.17
CA ARG A 248 14.94 -8.87 11.55
C ARG A 248 14.63 -8.78 10.06
N LYS A 249 15.30 -9.61 9.26
CA LYS A 249 14.99 -9.73 7.83
C LYS A 249 13.55 -10.17 7.62
N ALA A 250 12.92 -9.65 6.58
CA ALA A 250 11.52 -9.94 6.24
C ALA A 250 11.22 -11.44 6.16
N GLU A 251 12.13 -12.22 5.56
CA GLU A 251 11.97 -13.67 5.38
C GLU A 251 12.03 -14.45 6.70
N LEU A 252 12.55 -13.84 7.77
CA LEU A 252 12.71 -14.44 9.10
C LEU A 252 11.82 -13.80 10.16
N GLN A 253 11.02 -12.78 9.77
CA GLN A 253 10.11 -12.09 10.66
C GLN A 253 8.68 -12.52 10.36
N PRO A 254 7.95 -13.15 11.31
CA PRO A 254 6.68 -13.79 11.03
C PRO A 254 5.59 -12.90 10.45
N TYR A 255 5.45 -11.65 10.96
CA TYR A 255 4.50 -10.70 10.43
C TYR A 255 4.83 -10.35 8.96
N PHE A 256 6.10 -10.05 8.71
CA PHE A 256 6.54 -9.65 7.39
C PHE A 256 6.45 -10.82 6.39
N TYR A 257 6.81 -12.03 6.83
CA TYR A 257 6.64 -13.25 6.05
C TYR A 257 5.16 -13.46 5.67
N GLY A 258 4.24 -13.36 6.65
CA GLY A 258 2.80 -13.50 6.41
C GLY A 258 2.24 -12.44 5.46
N PHE A 259 2.79 -11.22 5.46
CA PHE A 259 2.49 -10.16 4.49
C PHE A 259 3.01 -10.52 3.09
N LEU A 260 4.30 -10.89 2.96
CA LEU A 260 4.92 -11.20 1.65
C LEU A 260 4.21 -12.34 0.93
N TYR A 261 3.81 -13.38 1.65
CA TYR A 261 3.07 -14.52 1.09
C TYR A 261 1.55 -14.35 1.11
N SER A 262 1.08 -13.14 1.43
CA SER A 262 -0.34 -12.75 1.44
C SER A 262 -1.24 -13.58 2.39
N THR A 263 -0.67 -14.33 3.32
CA THR A 263 -1.42 -15.11 4.31
C THR A 263 -2.23 -14.22 5.24
N PHE A 264 -1.69 -13.05 5.59
CA PHE A 264 -2.31 -12.07 6.49
C PHE A 264 -3.11 -10.98 5.76
N CYS A 265 -2.96 -10.87 4.43
CA CYS A 265 -3.66 -9.84 3.68
C CYS A 265 -5.18 -9.98 3.78
N ARG A 266 -5.89 -8.85 3.66
CA ARG A 266 -7.37 -8.82 3.56
C ARG A 266 -7.86 -9.79 2.51
N GLU A 267 -9.13 -10.24 2.66
CA GLU A 267 -9.76 -11.14 1.66
C GLU A 267 -9.76 -10.53 0.27
N SER A 268 -10.18 -9.27 0.14
CA SER A 268 -10.21 -8.53 -1.13
C SER A 268 -8.84 -8.33 -1.80
N CYS A 269 -7.73 -8.52 -1.09
CA CYS A 269 -6.38 -8.44 -1.66
C CYS A 269 -5.98 -9.72 -2.40
N VAL A 270 -6.68 -10.85 -2.19
CA VAL A 270 -6.38 -12.13 -2.85
C VAL A 270 -6.76 -12.04 -4.33
N GLU A 271 -7.96 -11.55 -4.62
CA GLU A 271 -8.48 -11.33 -5.97
C GLU A 271 -8.61 -9.84 -6.28
N CYS A 272 -7.49 -9.12 -6.13
CA CYS A 272 -7.46 -7.67 -6.19
C CYS A 272 -7.65 -7.15 -7.62
N LEU A 273 -8.68 -6.34 -7.85
CA LEU A 273 -8.99 -5.74 -9.16
C LEU A 273 -7.88 -4.79 -9.67
N TYR A 274 -7.04 -4.29 -8.78
CA TYR A 274 -6.00 -3.31 -9.10
C TYR A 274 -4.64 -3.93 -9.43
N LYS A 275 -4.52 -5.24 -9.44
CA LYS A 275 -3.33 -5.96 -9.90
C LYS A 275 -3.39 -6.16 -11.41
N CYS A 276 -3.31 -5.07 -12.13
CA CYS A 276 -3.34 -4.99 -13.57
C CYS A 276 -2.46 -3.83 -14.06
N GLU A 277 -2.30 -3.71 -15.35
CA GLU A 277 -1.49 -2.67 -15.99
C GLU A 277 -2.15 -1.31 -15.92
N ARG A 278 -3.48 -1.25 -16.05
CA ARG A 278 -4.27 -0.01 -15.94
C ARG A 278 -4.32 0.49 -14.49
N ARG A 279 -4.29 1.81 -14.33
CA ARG A 279 -4.17 2.44 -13.02
C ARG A 279 -5.37 3.35 -12.73
N VAL A 280 -5.55 3.70 -11.46
CA VAL A 280 -6.65 4.58 -11.03
C VAL A 280 -6.17 5.99 -10.72
N GLY A 281 -4.94 6.17 -10.25
CA GLY A 281 -4.35 7.48 -9.97
C GLY A 281 -4.04 8.30 -11.23
N ASP A 282 -3.85 9.59 -11.07
CA ASP A 282 -3.29 10.47 -12.11
C ASP A 282 -1.79 10.19 -12.32
N VAL A 283 -1.12 9.75 -11.24
CA VAL A 283 0.24 9.19 -11.23
C VAL A 283 0.22 7.88 -10.45
N THR A 284 1.04 6.90 -10.87
CA THR A 284 1.30 5.69 -10.09
C THR A 284 2.77 5.62 -9.71
N LEU A 285 3.05 5.38 -8.43
CA LEU A 285 4.41 5.23 -7.91
C LEU A 285 4.70 3.79 -7.51
N GLY A 286 5.97 3.39 -7.53
CA GLY A 286 6.40 2.08 -7.07
C GLY A 286 7.91 1.93 -7.05
N ASP A 287 8.39 0.75 -6.67
CA ASP A 287 9.78 0.35 -6.95
C ASP A 287 9.88 -0.08 -8.41
N PHE A 288 10.87 0.39 -9.15
CA PHE A 288 11.07 -0.05 -10.53
C PHE A 288 11.77 -1.40 -10.57
N ILE A 289 11.00 -2.46 -10.31
CA ILE A 289 11.52 -3.84 -10.39
C ILE A 289 11.69 -4.22 -11.87
N GLY A 290 12.85 -4.78 -12.23
CA GLY A 290 13.15 -5.18 -13.61
C GLY A 290 13.80 -4.08 -14.47
N LEU A 291 14.08 -2.90 -13.91
CA LEU A 291 14.78 -1.83 -14.62
C LEU A 291 16.12 -2.30 -15.17
N GLY A 292 16.36 -2.03 -16.46
CA GLY A 292 17.57 -2.45 -17.17
C GLY A 292 17.49 -3.87 -17.76
N GLY A 293 16.36 -4.58 -17.55
CA GLY A 293 16.16 -5.94 -18.06
C GLY A 293 15.87 -6.03 -19.55
N MET A 294 15.21 -5.01 -20.12
CA MET A 294 14.92 -4.93 -21.55
C MET A 294 15.90 -4.03 -22.30
N ASP A 295 16.30 -2.94 -21.65
CA ASP A 295 17.19 -1.94 -22.21
C ASP A 295 18.18 -1.50 -21.12
N PRO A 296 19.47 -1.88 -21.24
CA PRO A 296 20.47 -1.63 -20.22
C PRO A 296 20.58 -0.15 -19.83
N ILE A 297 20.68 0.12 -18.54
CA ILE A 297 20.82 1.46 -17.99
C ILE A 297 21.85 1.47 -16.86
N LYS A 298 22.71 2.49 -16.82
CA LYS A 298 23.62 2.73 -15.70
C LYS A 298 22.90 3.56 -14.64
N ILE A 299 22.69 2.98 -13.46
CA ILE A 299 22.17 3.69 -12.30
C ILE A 299 23.33 3.90 -11.33
N PRO A 300 23.51 5.12 -10.77
CA PRO A 300 24.55 5.37 -9.78
C PRO A 300 24.41 4.44 -8.59
N TYR A 301 25.55 4.05 -7.99
CA TYR A 301 25.58 3.13 -6.86
C TYR A 301 24.73 3.65 -5.70
N GLY A 302 23.97 2.76 -5.06
CA GLY A 302 23.11 3.09 -3.92
C GLY A 302 21.76 3.72 -4.28
N ILE A 303 21.48 4.02 -5.54
CA ILE A 303 20.18 4.50 -6.00
C ILE A 303 19.26 3.31 -6.34
N ASN A 304 18.03 3.38 -5.85
CA ASN A 304 16.94 2.50 -6.22
C ASN A 304 15.82 3.35 -6.84
N PRO A 305 15.73 3.41 -8.16
CA PRO A 305 14.76 4.28 -8.81
C PRO A 305 13.34 3.93 -8.45
N SER A 306 12.51 4.95 -8.30
CA SER A 306 11.05 4.80 -8.29
C SER A 306 10.56 4.55 -9.71
N LEU A 307 9.56 3.66 -9.84
CA LEU A 307 8.68 3.65 -10.99
C LEU A 307 7.72 4.83 -10.88
N VAL A 308 7.53 5.56 -11.98
CA VAL A 308 6.55 6.63 -12.10
C VAL A 308 5.77 6.41 -13.40
N PHE A 309 4.48 6.04 -13.29
CA PHE A 309 3.56 6.08 -14.40
C PHE A 309 2.78 7.39 -14.38
N ILE A 310 2.76 8.10 -15.49
CA ILE A 310 1.89 9.25 -15.75
C ILE A 310 0.67 8.72 -16.47
N ASN A 311 -0.53 8.90 -15.88
CA ASN A 311 -1.76 8.30 -16.38
C ASN A 311 -2.80 9.34 -16.82
N SER A 312 -2.51 10.64 -16.65
CA SER A 312 -3.42 11.72 -17.02
C SER A 312 -2.68 13.05 -17.21
N LYS A 313 -3.37 14.04 -17.78
CA LYS A 313 -2.87 15.43 -17.86
C LYS A 313 -2.61 16.08 -16.49
N LEU A 314 -3.36 15.69 -15.45
CA LEU A 314 -3.07 16.13 -14.07
C LEU A 314 -1.79 15.48 -13.55
N GLY A 315 -1.55 14.22 -13.91
CA GLY A 315 -0.30 13.52 -13.61
C GLY A 315 0.91 14.18 -14.29
N GLU A 316 0.78 14.60 -15.54
CA GLU A 316 1.86 15.35 -16.21
C GLU A 316 2.19 16.66 -15.49
N LYS A 317 1.15 17.41 -15.07
CA LYS A 317 1.34 18.64 -14.28
C LYS A 317 2.02 18.35 -12.94
N ALA A 318 1.65 17.27 -12.27
CA ALA A 318 2.27 16.86 -11.01
C ALA A 318 3.77 16.57 -11.18
N ILE A 319 4.14 15.84 -12.22
CA ILE A 319 5.53 15.46 -12.46
C ILE A 319 6.38 16.66 -12.93
N ARG A 320 5.80 17.62 -13.63
CA ARG A 320 6.51 18.88 -13.97
C ARG A 320 6.95 19.67 -12.72
N LEU A 321 6.21 19.61 -11.62
CA LEU A 321 6.60 20.32 -10.38
C LEU A 321 7.90 19.80 -9.76
N ILE A 322 8.32 18.58 -10.10
CA ILE A 322 9.49 17.94 -9.51
C ILE A 322 10.67 17.77 -10.48
N GLN A 323 10.52 18.16 -11.75
CA GLN A 323 11.50 17.84 -12.79
C GLN A 323 12.90 18.42 -12.52
N ASP A 324 12.99 19.63 -11.94
CA ASP A 324 14.27 20.32 -11.70
C ASP A 324 15.02 19.75 -10.47
N GLU A 325 14.33 19.03 -9.58
CA GLU A 325 14.92 18.42 -8.37
C GLU A 325 14.98 16.90 -8.44
N SER A 326 14.72 16.32 -9.61
CA SER A 326 14.76 14.87 -9.81
C SER A 326 15.38 14.49 -11.14
N VAL A 327 16.00 13.32 -11.18
CA VAL A 327 16.34 12.65 -12.43
C VAL A 327 15.13 11.81 -12.84
N LEU A 328 14.65 12.02 -14.06
CA LEU A 328 13.51 11.31 -14.64
C LEU A 328 13.92 10.75 -16.00
N ILE A 329 14.01 9.44 -16.11
CA ILE A 329 14.46 8.75 -17.34
C ILE A 329 13.28 7.98 -17.91
N GLU A 330 12.92 8.27 -19.16
CA GLU A 330 11.83 7.59 -19.85
C GLU A 330 12.16 6.13 -20.12
N ARG A 331 11.19 5.26 -19.88
CA ARG A 331 11.30 3.81 -20.06
C ARG A 331 10.05 3.26 -20.73
N LYS A 332 10.14 2.05 -21.29
CA LYS A 332 8.97 1.34 -21.77
C LYS A 332 8.13 0.82 -20.59
N ALA A 333 6.81 1.04 -20.60
CA ALA A 333 5.93 0.54 -19.57
C ALA A 333 6.00 -0.99 -19.44
N THR A 334 6.18 -1.70 -20.57
CA THR A 334 6.34 -3.16 -20.61
C THR A 334 7.53 -3.67 -19.79
N GLU A 335 8.60 -2.88 -19.64
CA GLU A 335 9.74 -3.24 -18.78
C GLU A 335 9.34 -3.32 -17.31
N ALA A 336 8.61 -2.32 -16.83
CA ALA A 336 8.11 -2.28 -15.46
C ALA A 336 7.06 -3.38 -15.21
N ILE A 337 6.14 -3.58 -16.15
CA ILE A 337 5.05 -4.55 -16.06
C ILE A 337 5.59 -5.98 -16.02
N SER A 338 6.54 -6.31 -16.90
CA SER A 338 7.13 -7.66 -16.95
C SER A 338 7.92 -8.01 -15.69
N GLY A 339 8.65 -7.04 -15.12
CA GLY A 339 9.46 -7.21 -13.90
C GLY A 339 8.69 -7.06 -12.60
N GLY A 340 7.53 -6.38 -12.61
CA GLY A 340 6.80 -6.00 -11.41
C GLY A 340 5.77 -7.03 -10.94
N PRO A 341 5.98 -7.71 -9.80
CA PRO A 341 5.02 -8.70 -9.29
C PRO A 341 3.67 -8.10 -8.88
N SER A 342 3.59 -6.78 -8.67
CA SER A 342 2.35 -6.10 -8.27
C SER A 342 1.36 -5.91 -9.41
N PHE A 343 1.75 -6.15 -10.66
CA PHE A 343 0.87 -6.12 -11.84
C PHE A 343 0.13 -7.45 -12.09
N LYS A 344 0.47 -8.49 -11.35
CA LYS A 344 -0.07 -9.83 -11.54
C LYS A 344 -0.78 -10.31 -10.28
N GLN A 345 -1.84 -11.11 -10.47
CA GLN A 345 -2.47 -11.81 -9.35
C GLN A 345 -1.43 -12.74 -8.69
N LYS A 346 -1.55 -12.88 -7.38
CA LYS A 346 -0.63 -13.69 -6.62
C LYS A 346 -1.09 -15.12 -6.51
N ASN A 347 -0.13 -16.02 -6.52
CA ASN A 347 -0.37 -17.38 -6.08
C ASN A 347 -0.33 -17.39 -4.53
N VAL A 348 -1.51 -17.41 -3.92
CA VAL A 348 -1.68 -17.41 -2.46
C VAL A 348 -1.86 -18.85 -1.97
N ASP A 349 -1.11 -19.26 -0.96
CA ASP A 349 -1.33 -20.55 -0.30
C ASP A 349 -2.68 -20.52 0.45
N SER A 350 -3.74 -20.91 -0.28
CA SER A 350 -5.13 -20.88 0.20
C SER A 350 -5.32 -21.76 1.43
N ASN A 351 -4.60 -22.89 1.55
CA ASN A 351 -4.70 -23.80 2.68
C ASN A 351 -4.09 -23.20 3.94
N MET A 352 -2.89 -22.61 3.81
CA MET A 352 -2.26 -21.93 4.95
C MET A 352 -3.07 -20.72 5.41
N ARG A 353 -3.58 -19.92 4.47
CA ARG A 353 -4.44 -18.77 4.76
C ARG A 353 -5.73 -19.21 5.48
N ARG A 354 -6.44 -20.21 4.98
CA ARG A 354 -7.66 -20.75 5.60
C ARG A 354 -7.37 -21.28 7.01
N ARG A 355 -6.27 -22.02 7.17
CA ARG A 355 -5.83 -22.53 8.48
C ARG A 355 -5.50 -21.40 9.44
N PHE A 356 -4.77 -20.37 9.01
CA PHE A 356 -4.46 -19.21 9.84
C PHE A 356 -5.75 -18.52 10.31
N ARG A 357 -6.68 -18.22 9.40
CA ARG A 357 -7.96 -17.56 9.74
C ARG A 357 -8.79 -18.37 10.73
N LYS A 358 -8.88 -19.69 10.56
CA LYS A 358 -9.57 -20.58 11.51
C LYS A 358 -8.94 -20.51 12.90
N LEU A 359 -7.62 -20.59 12.98
CA LEU A 359 -6.89 -20.53 14.24
C LEU A 359 -6.90 -19.13 14.87
N TYR A 360 -6.98 -18.07 14.05
CA TYR A 360 -7.12 -16.71 14.54
C TYR A 360 -8.43 -16.49 15.30
N ILE A 361 -9.55 -16.99 14.77
CA ILE A 361 -10.86 -16.92 15.46
C ILE A 361 -10.81 -17.64 16.80
N SER A 362 -10.15 -18.79 16.88
CA SER A 362 -10.16 -19.64 18.09
C SER A 362 -9.15 -19.21 19.15
N GLY A 363 -8.08 -18.51 18.82
CA GLY A 363 -7.00 -18.23 19.78
C GLY A 363 -6.16 -16.99 19.47
N GLY A 364 -6.60 -16.12 18.54
CA GLY A 364 -5.95 -14.87 18.21
C GLY A 364 -4.68 -15.04 17.38
N TYR A 365 -4.01 -13.89 17.16
CA TYR A 365 -2.89 -13.76 16.23
C TYR A 365 -1.69 -14.66 16.60
N ASP A 366 -1.23 -14.62 17.86
CA ASP A 366 -0.02 -15.35 18.27
C ASP A 366 -0.23 -16.88 18.21
N TYR A 367 -1.40 -17.34 18.58
CA TYR A 367 -1.77 -18.76 18.47
C TYR A 367 -1.78 -19.25 17.02
N ALA A 368 -2.43 -18.50 16.13
CA ALA A 368 -2.50 -18.83 14.71
C ALA A 368 -1.14 -18.77 14.03
N LYS A 369 -0.37 -17.70 14.27
CA LYS A 369 0.97 -17.50 13.72
C LYS A 369 1.92 -18.64 14.06
N LYS A 370 1.98 -19.06 15.34
CA LYS A 370 2.85 -20.15 15.81
C LYS A 370 2.57 -21.47 15.08
N ARG A 371 1.29 -21.76 14.78
CA ARG A 371 0.84 -23.04 14.18
C ARG A 371 0.84 -23.05 12.66
N THR A 372 1.05 -21.91 12.03
CA THR A 372 1.10 -21.76 10.56
C THR A 372 2.41 -21.19 10.09
N ILE A 373 2.57 -19.87 10.21
CA ILE A 373 3.67 -19.09 9.63
C ILE A 373 5.04 -19.51 10.16
N ASN A 374 5.20 -19.67 11.49
CA ASN A 374 6.51 -19.92 12.07
C ASN A 374 7.14 -21.22 11.55
N ARG A 375 6.34 -22.29 11.42
CA ARG A 375 6.81 -23.57 10.88
C ARG A 375 7.25 -23.45 9.43
N LYS A 376 6.39 -22.86 8.58
CA LYS A 376 6.68 -22.72 7.15
C LYS A 376 7.86 -21.80 6.89
N MET A 377 7.93 -20.66 7.56
CA MET A 377 9.03 -19.72 7.45
C MET A 377 10.40 -20.37 7.73
N ILE A 378 10.48 -21.19 8.78
CA ILE A 378 11.70 -21.92 9.13
C ILE A 378 12.05 -22.93 8.02
N ILE A 379 11.09 -23.71 7.57
CA ILE A 379 11.28 -24.68 6.48
C ILE A 379 11.77 -23.99 5.21
N ASP A 380 11.08 -22.96 4.76
CA ASP A 380 11.42 -22.22 3.54
C ASP A 380 12.81 -21.59 3.62
N PHE A 381 13.20 -21.07 4.80
CA PHE A 381 14.54 -20.51 5.02
C PHE A 381 15.63 -21.56 4.87
N TYR A 382 15.48 -22.74 5.47
CA TYR A 382 16.47 -23.82 5.36
C TYR A 382 16.53 -24.38 3.94
N PHE A 383 15.39 -24.56 3.24
CA PHE A 383 15.37 -24.97 1.84
C PHE A 383 16.06 -23.95 0.93
N ALA A 384 15.77 -22.64 1.10
CA ALA A 384 16.43 -21.60 0.33
C ALA A 384 17.97 -21.59 0.57
N LYS A 385 18.42 -21.81 1.81
CA LYS A 385 19.83 -21.90 2.15
C LYS A 385 20.50 -23.11 1.50
N LEU A 386 19.87 -24.28 1.56
CA LEU A 386 20.33 -25.50 0.92
C LEU A 386 20.44 -25.33 -0.60
N PHE A 387 19.42 -24.78 -1.24
CA PHE A 387 19.41 -24.53 -2.68
C PHE A 387 20.46 -23.52 -3.13
N SER A 388 20.72 -22.49 -2.33
CA SER A 388 21.81 -21.53 -2.61
C SER A 388 23.19 -22.17 -2.50
N TYR A 389 23.36 -23.08 -1.54
CA TYR A 389 24.59 -23.84 -1.36
C TYR A 389 24.85 -24.76 -2.55
N THR A 390 23.86 -25.55 -2.97
CA THR A 390 23.98 -26.45 -4.14
C THR A 390 24.29 -25.67 -5.42
N LYS A 391 23.64 -24.55 -5.68
CA LYS A 391 23.97 -23.66 -6.83
C LYS A 391 25.43 -23.16 -6.78
N ARG A 392 25.92 -22.81 -5.58
CA ARG A 392 27.32 -22.36 -5.41
C ARG A 392 28.32 -23.49 -5.71
N VAL A 393 28.03 -24.71 -5.24
CA VAL A 393 28.85 -25.91 -5.51
C VAL A 393 28.86 -26.21 -7.01
N ILE A 394 27.69 -26.28 -7.66
CA ILE A 394 27.59 -26.52 -9.10
C ILE A 394 28.37 -25.48 -9.91
N ARG A 395 28.25 -24.20 -9.57
CA ARG A 395 29.02 -23.12 -10.25
C ARG A 395 30.55 -23.30 -10.07
N LYS A 396 30.98 -23.72 -8.88
CA LYS A 396 32.41 -24.01 -8.66
C LYS A 396 32.88 -25.18 -9.48
N VAL A 397 32.12 -26.27 -9.54
CA VAL A 397 32.44 -27.46 -10.34
C VAL A 397 32.53 -27.11 -11.83
N ILE A 398 31.53 -26.40 -12.37
CA ILE A 398 31.55 -25.94 -13.77
C ILE A 398 32.76 -25.05 -14.05
N LYS A 399 33.17 -24.18 -13.11
CA LYS A 399 34.36 -23.33 -13.27
C LYS A 399 35.65 -24.12 -13.29
N ILE A 400 35.76 -25.19 -12.47
CA ILE A 400 36.91 -26.10 -12.46
C ILE A 400 36.98 -26.89 -13.78
N MET A 401 35.87 -27.47 -14.22
CA MET A 401 35.81 -28.22 -15.49
C MET A 401 36.15 -27.35 -16.72
N LYS A 402 35.79 -26.05 -16.70
CA LYS A 402 36.17 -25.11 -17.79
C LYS A 402 37.66 -24.72 -17.73
N ARG A 403 38.31 -24.75 -16.56
CA ARG A 403 39.74 -24.46 -16.41
C ARG A 403 40.63 -25.68 -16.78
N GLY A 404 40.15 -26.89 -16.61
CA GLY A 404 40.86 -28.12 -16.99
C GLY A 404 40.79 -28.46 -18.49
N LYS A 405 40.07 -27.66 -19.29
CA LYS A 405 39.98 -27.79 -20.77
C LYS A 405 40.82 -26.73 -21.52
N ARG A 406 41.61 -25.94 -20.79
CA ARG A 406 42.66 -25.06 -21.33
C ARG A 406 44.02 -25.60 -20.91
#